data_9408d5045c76607a4c08a2897681c947
#
_entry.id   9408d5045c76607a4c08a2897681c947
#
_cell.length_a   1.000
_cell.length_b   1.000
_cell.length_c   1.000
_cell.angle_alpha   90.00
_cell.angle_beta   90.00
_cell.angle_gamma   90.00
#
_symmetry.space_group_name_H-M   'P 1'
#
loop_
_entity.id
_entity.type
_entity.pdbx_description
1 polymer ?
#
loop_
_entity_poly.entity_id
_entity_poly.type
_entity_poly.pdbx_seq_one_letter_code
_entity_poly.pdbx_strand_id
1 'polypeptide(L)'
;MYHATPRRPFLSYTSKMADLLPNLEQKIAGDERNFVLRIVQPGLSGLMDGSVSTLAPIFATAFATHESHTVFLIGAASAVGAGISMAFSEGLSDDGELTGRGKPLARGLITGGMTFIGGFLHTLPFLIANVRTALNLAYLVVGIELIVISYIRYRYMKTSFALSCLQVIVGGGLVFAAGVLIGQS
;
A
#
# COMPACT_ATOMS: atom_id res chain seq x y z
N MET A 1 -64.16 39.44 8.30
CA MET A 1 -62.74 39.65 8.52
C MET A 1 -62.04 38.32 8.31
N TYR A 2 -61.50 38.07 7.10
CA TYR A 2 -60.74 36.84 6.78
C TYR A 2 -59.26 37.10 7.10
N HIS A 3 -58.68 36.41 8.08
CA HIS A 3 -57.25 36.41 8.33
C HIS A 3 -56.58 35.50 7.29
N ALA A 4 -55.85 36.09 6.35
CA ALA A 4 -54.98 35.40 5.45
C ALA A 4 -53.72 34.91 6.21
N THR A 5 -53.56 33.62 6.36
CA THR A 5 -52.30 33.01 6.86
C THR A 5 -51.18 33.29 5.88
N PRO A 6 -50.00 33.76 6.32
CA PRO A 6 -48.87 33.97 5.39
C PRO A 6 -48.37 32.61 4.90
N ARG A 7 -48.47 32.39 3.60
CA ARG A 7 -47.79 31.25 2.89
C ARG A 7 -46.28 31.40 3.10
N ARG A 8 -45.70 30.55 3.88
CA ARG A 8 -44.23 30.46 4.00
C ARG A 8 -43.63 30.16 2.60
N PRO A 9 -42.67 30.96 2.15
CA PRO A 9 -42.24 30.87 0.77
C PRO A 9 -41.47 29.57 0.53
N PHE A 10 -41.92 28.84 -0.47
CA PHE A 10 -41.23 27.65 -1.08
C PHE A 10 -39.76 27.99 -1.47
N LEU A 11 -39.43 29.24 -1.70
CA LEU A 11 -38.11 29.82 -1.95
C LEU A 11 -37.09 29.63 -0.83
N SER A 12 -37.49 29.42 0.43
CA SER A 12 -36.54 29.25 1.53
C SER A 12 -35.93 27.82 1.58
N TYR A 13 -36.64 26.82 1.04
CA TYR A 13 -36.12 25.44 0.98
C TYR A 13 -35.15 25.24 -0.17
N THR A 14 -35.39 25.85 -1.31
CA THR A 14 -34.49 25.78 -2.46
C THR A 14 -33.17 26.52 -2.22
N SER A 15 -33.22 27.68 -1.52
CA SER A 15 -32.02 28.39 -1.09
C SER A 15 -31.18 27.59 -0.09
N LYS A 16 -31.81 27.03 0.94
CA LYS A 16 -31.09 26.15 1.90
C LYS A 16 -30.51 24.92 1.24
N MET A 17 -31.19 24.32 0.29
CA MET A 17 -30.68 23.14 -0.43
C MET A 17 -29.50 23.53 -1.34
N ALA A 18 -29.55 24.70 -1.98
CA ALA A 18 -28.46 25.22 -2.81
C ALA A 18 -27.17 25.50 -2.01
N ASP A 19 -27.31 25.91 -0.75
CA ASP A 19 -26.17 26.12 0.16
C ASP A 19 -25.66 24.83 0.81
N LEU A 20 -26.52 23.81 0.94
CA LEU A 20 -26.16 22.52 1.56
C LEU A 20 -25.33 21.63 0.63
N LEU A 21 -25.66 21.59 -0.67
CA LEU A 21 -25.01 20.75 -1.65
C LEU A 21 -23.49 21.03 -1.78
N PRO A 22 -23.03 22.28 -1.93
CA PRO A 22 -21.61 22.60 -2.02
C PRO A 22 -20.85 22.23 -0.73
N ASN A 23 -21.48 22.44 0.43
CA ASN A 23 -20.88 22.07 1.72
C ASN A 23 -20.74 20.56 1.89
N LEU A 24 -21.72 19.78 1.44
CA LEU A 24 -21.65 18.32 1.45
C LEU A 24 -20.58 17.79 0.47
N GLU A 25 -20.54 18.33 -0.75
CA GLU A 25 -19.52 17.97 -1.74
C GLU A 25 -18.11 18.29 -1.24
N GLN A 26 -17.91 19.46 -0.64
CA GLN A 26 -16.62 19.85 -0.04
C GLN A 26 -16.23 18.96 1.12
N LYS A 27 -17.19 18.54 1.96
CA LYS A 27 -16.95 17.64 3.08
C LYS A 27 -16.58 16.25 2.58
N ILE A 28 -17.31 15.69 1.60
CA ILE A 28 -17.04 14.39 1.02
C ILE A 28 -15.65 14.38 0.36
N ALA A 29 -15.32 15.40 -0.43
CA ALA A 29 -14.02 15.55 -1.05
C ALA A 29 -12.88 15.68 -0.02
N GLY A 30 -13.13 16.37 1.11
CA GLY A 30 -12.21 16.48 2.22
C GLY A 30 -11.97 15.14 2.91
N ASP A 31 -13.02 14.36 3.12
CA ASP A 31 -12.95 13.04 3.75
C ASP A 31 -12.22 12.03 2.85
N GLU A 32 -12.48 12.04 1.54
CA GLU A 32 -11.77 11.19 0.57
C GLU A 32 -10.28 11.55 0.49
N ARG A 33 -9.94 12.84 0.45
CA ARG A 33 -8.54 13.30 0.49
C ARG A 33 -7.83 12.86 1.76
N ASN A 34 -8.47 13.00 2.91
CA ASN A 34 -7.91 12.58 4.20
C ASN A 34 -7.69 11.07 4.25
N PHE A 35 -8.62 10.27 3.73
CA PHE A 35 -8.47 8.83 3.64
C PHE A 35 -7.27 8.44 2.77
N VAL A 36 -7.13 9.07 1.60
CA VAL A 36 -6.00 8.81 0.71
C VAL A 36 -4.68 9.18 1.38
N LEU A 37 -4.56 10.38 1.97
CA LEU A 37 -3.31 10.85 2.57
C LEU A 37 -2.90 10.09 3.84
N ARG A 38 -3.88 9.66 4.64
CA ARG A 38 -3.62 9.10 5.98
C ARG A 38 -3.58 7.59 6.02
N ILE A 39 -4.22 6.93 5.06
CA ILE A 39 -4.36 5.47 5.02
C ILE A 39 -3.77 4.88 3.73
N VAL A 40 -4.28 5.33 2.57
CA VAL A 40 -3.92 4.70 1.29
C VAL A 40 -2.46 4.94 0.94
N GLN A 41 -1.98 6.17 1.04
CA GLN A 41 -0.58 6.51 0.69
C GLN A 41 0.44 5.78 1.58
N PRO A 42 0.37 5.88 2.93
CA PRO A 42 1.31 5.16 3.78
C PRO A 42 1.17 3.64 3.63
N GLY A 43 -0.05 3.11 3.52
CA GLY A 43 -0.27 1.69 3.30
C GLY A 43 0.28 1.18 1.98
N LEU A 44 0.05 1.92 0.90
CA LEU A 44 0.59 1.57 -0.43
C LEU A 44 2.12 1.68 -0.47
N SER A 45 2.69 2.73 0.13
CA SER A 45 4.13 2.89 0.25
C SER A 45 4.77 1.70 0.98
N GLY A 46 4.17 1.30 2.12
CA GLY A 46 4.62 0.14 2.86
C GLY A 46 4.50 -1.16 2.07
N LEU A 47 3.34 -1.40 1.45
CA LEU A 47 3.13 -2.62 0.65
C LEU A 47 4.13 -2.73 -0.50
N MET A 48 4.38 -1.63 -1.22
CA MET A 48 5.38 -1.59 -2.31
C MET A 48 6.78 -1.87 -1.79
N ASP A 49 7.18 -1.22 -0.69
CA ASP A 49 8.50 -1.43 -0.11
C ASP A 49 8.67 -2.87 0.35
N GLY A 50 7.72 -3.42 1.10
CA GLY A 50 7.78 -4.80 1.57
C GLY A 50 7.85 -5.81 0.43
N SER A 51 6.99 -5.66 -0.58
CA SER A 51 6.98 -6.57 -1.72
C SER A 51 8.26 -6.51 -2.55
N VAL A 52 8.94 -5.38 -2.63
CA VAL A 52 10.13 -5.21 -3.47
C VAL A 52 11.42 -5.47 -2.69
N SER A 53 11.56 -4.90 -1.49
CA SER A 53 12.82 -4.96 -0.71
C SER A 53 13.18 -6.37 -0.25
N THR A 54 12.19 -7.25 -0.04
CA THR A 54 12.42 -8.64 0.40
C THR A 54 12.66 -9.62 -0.74
N LEU A 55 12.39 -9.25 -2.01
CA LEU A 55 12.62 -10.13 -3.16
C LEU A 55 14.08 -10.53 -3.29
N ALA A 56 15.01 -9.57 -3.20
CA ALA A 56 16.43 -9.86 -3.38
C ALA A 56 16.96 -10.88 -2.36
N PRO A 57 16.80 -10.71 -1.05
CA PRO A 57 17.29 -11.68 -0.07
C PRO A 57 16.60 -13.04 -0.18
N ILE A 58 15.30 -13.10 -0.50
CA ILE A 58 14.56 -14.35 -0.66
C ILE A 58 15.08 -15.14 -1.86
N PHE A 59 15.14 -14.50 -3.02
CA PHE A 59 15.57 -15.20 -4.24
C PHE A 59 17.07 -15.49 -4.25
N ALA A 60 17.92 -14.57 -3.74
CA ALA A 60 19.33 -14.86 -3.56
C ALA A 60 19.55 -16.11 -2.70
N THR A 61 18.86 -16.20 -1.55
CA THR A 61 18.96 -17.38 -0.67
C THR A 61 18.42 -18.63 -1.33
N ALA A 62 17.28 -18.54 -2.04
CA ALA A 62 16.68 -19.69 -2.70
C ALA A 62 17.59 -20.29 -3.79
N PHE A 63 18.26 -19.44 -4.55
CA PHE A 63 19.20 -19.88 -5.60
C PHE A 63 20.56 -20.33 -5.06
N ALA A 64 21.03 -19.74 -3.95
CA ALA A 64 22.30 -20.11 -3.33
C ALA A 64 22.21 -21.41 -2.52
N THR A 65 21.15 -21.58 -1.73
CA THR A 65 21.07 -22.70 -0.75
C THR A 65 20.22 -23.86 -1.22
N HIS A 66 19.23 -23.62 -2.06
CA HIS A 66 18.23 -24.60 -2.50
C HIS A 66 17.47 -25.22 -1.32
N GLU A 67 17.37 -24.49 -0.18
CA GLU A 67 16.79 -24.96 1.07
C GLU A 67 15.63 -24.05 1.52
N SER A 68 14.39 -24.56 1.41
CA SER A 68 13.16 -23.79 1.71
C SER A 68 13.14 -23.20 3.12
N HIS A 69 13.55 -23.97 4.13
CA HIS A 69 13.50 -23.51 5.53
C HIS A 69 14.42 -22.28 5.74
N THR A 70 15.63 -22.31 5.20
CA THR A 70 16.57 -21.17 5.26
C THR A 70 16.01 -19.94 4.54
N VAL A 71 15.40 -20.13 3.36
CA VAL A 71 14.73 -19.06 2.63
C VAL A 71 13.58 -18.46 3.44
N PHE A 72 12.76 -19.29 4.06
CA PHE A 72 11.67 -18.84 4.94
C PHE A 72 12.19 -17.98 6.10
N LEU A 73 13.23 -18.43 6.81
CA LEU A 73 13.78 -17.68 7.93
C LEU A 73 14.37 -16.32 7.52
N ILE A 74 15.11 -16.28 6.42
CA ILE A 74 15.71 -15.04 5.90
C ILE A 74 14.63 -14.10 5.38
N GLY A 75 13.64 -14.62 4.66
CA GLY A 75 12.52 -13.83 4.19
C GLY A 75 11.68 -13.24 5.33
N ALA A 76 11.37 -14.05 6.35
CA ALA A 76 10.64 -13.61 7.54
C ALA A 76 11.42 -12.54 8.31
N ALA A 77 12.72 -12.74 8.53
CA ALA A 77 13.59 -11.77 9.19
C ALA A 77 13.67 -10.46 8.40
N SER A 78 13.79 -10.54 7.06
CA SER A 78 13.80 -9.38 6.17
C SER A 78 12.48 -8.62 6.24
N ALA A 79 11.33 -9.31 6.21
CA ALA A 79 10.01 -8.69 6.30
C ALA A 79 9.79 -7.97 7.63
N VAL A 80 10.20 -8.59 8.75
CA VAL A 80 10.14 -7.96 10.08
C VAL A 80 11.04 -6.73 10.15
N GLY A 81 12.31 -6.86 9.70
CA GLY A 81 13.27 -5.76 9.70
C GLY A 81 12.81 -4.57 8.85
N ALA A 82 12.33 -4.84 7.63
CA ALA A 82 11.78 -3.83 6.74
C ALA A 82 10.54 -3.16 7.35
N GLY A 83 9.61 -3.94 7.92
CA GLY A 83 8.41 -3.40 8.57
C GLY A 83 8.74 -2.46 9.72
N ILE A 84 9.68 -2.84 10.60
CA ILE A 84 10.14 -1.98 11.70
C ILE A 84 10.81 -0.72 11.14
N SER A 85 11.73 -0.86 10.18
CA SER A 85 12.43 0.26 9.56
C SER A 85 11.48 1.28 8.96
N MET A 86 10.50 0.81 8.17
CA MET A 86 9.51 1.68 7.54
C MET A 86 8.54 2.31 8.53
N ALA A 87 8.19 1.61 9.63
CA ALA A 87 7.39 2.20 10.70
C ALA A 87 8.09 3.42 11.33
N PHE A 88 9.37 3.29 11.64
CA PHE A 88 10.17 4.38 12.19
C PHE A 88 10.41 5.48 11.15
N SER A 89 10.79 5.13 9.94
CA SER A 89 11.05 6.09 8.86
C SER A 89 9.84 6.98 8.60
N GLU A 90 8.65 6.39 8.43
CA GLU A 90 7.42 7.15 8.20
C GLU A 90 6.95 7.88 9.46
N GLY A 91 7.06 7.25 10.64
CA GLY A 91 6.64 7.84 11.91
C GLY A 91 7.49 9.04 12.35
N LEU A 92 8.74 9.11 11.93
CA LEU A 92 9.66 10.19 12.25
C LEU A 92 9.86 11.21 11.12
N SER A 93 9.18 11.03 9.97
CA SER A 93 9.38 11.88 8.78
C SER A 93 8.86 13.30 8.94
N ASP A 94 7.71 13.47 9.56
CA ASP A 94 7.09 14.77 9.87
C ASP A 94 6.03 14.65 10.99
N ASP A 95 5.64 15.78 11.60
CA ASP A 95 4.60 15.85 12.63
C ASP A 95 3.17 15.73 12.09
N GLY A 96 3.00 15.82 10.77
CA GLY A 96 1.72 15.75 10.07
C GLY A 96 0.90 17.05 10.09
N GLU A 97 1.35 18.10 10.77
CA GLU A 97 0.60 19.37 10.86
C GLU A 97 0.62 20.13 9.53
N LEU A 98 1.80 20.35 8.96
CA LEU A 98 1.96 21.05 7.68
C LEU A 98 1.41 20.26 6.49
N THR A 99 1.57 18.94 6.50
CA THR A 99 1.23 18.08 5.36
C THR A 99 -0.23 17.62 5.38
N GLY A 100 -0.92 17.72 6.50
CA GLY A 100 -2.27 17.19 6.69
C GLY A 100 -2.35 15.65 6.67
N ARG A 101 -1.21 14.95 6.73
CA ARG A 101 -1.10 13.48 6.64
C ARG A 101 -1.51 12.76 7.92
N GLY A 102 -1.94 13.49 8.96
CA GLY A 102 -2.40 12.92 10.23
C GLY A 102 -1.26 12.55 11.18
N LYS A 103 -1.60 11.76 12.20
CA LYS A 103 -0.67 11.46 13.30
C LYS A 103 0.50 10.59 12.84
N PRO A 104 1.76 10.96 13.15
CA PRO A 104 2.97 10.23 12.76
C PRO A 104 2.95 8.75 13.15
N LEU A 105 2.54 8.45 14.39
CA LEU A 105 2.47 7.09 14.90
C LEU A 105 1.50 6.21 14.07
N ALA A 106 0.33 6.76 13.72
CA ALA A 106 -0.65 6.00 12.93
C ALA A 106 -0.11 5.70 11.53
N ARG A 107 0.52 6.68 10.87
CA ARG A 107 1.16 6.49 9.57
C ARG A 107 2.28 5.47 9.64
N GLY A 108 3.16 5.60 10.64
CA GLY A 108 4.26 4.67 10.86
C GLY A 108 3.77 3.22 11.03
N LEU A 109 2.74 3.01 11.86
CA LEU A 109 2.15 1.67 12.06
C LEU A 109 1.50 1.12 10.77
N ILE A 110 0.81 1.96 10.01
CA ILE A 110 0.21 1.55 8.72
C ILE A 110 1.31 1.19 7.72
N THR A 111 2.30 2.05 7.54
CA THR A 111 3.41 1.81 6.60
C THR A 111 4.19 0.57 6.99
N GLY A 112 4.65 0.47 8.23
CA GLY A 112 5.42 -0.68 8.70
C GLY A 112 4.64 -1.99 8.69
N GLY A 113 3.36 -1.95 9.08
CA GLY A 113 2.48 -3.12 9.02
C GLY A 113 2.26 -3.62 7.59
N MET A 114 2.05 -2.71 6.63
CA MET A 114 1.89 -3.06 5.22
C MET A 114 3.22 -3.50 4.59
N THR A 115 4.36 -2.94 5.02
CA THR A 115 5.70 -3.41 4.61
C THR A 115 5.93 -4.85 5.08
N PHE A 116 5.61 -5.14 6.34
CA PHE A 116 5.68 -6.50 6.85
C PHE A 116 4.79 -7.46 6.05
N ILE A 117 3.52 -7.10 5.81
CA ILE A 117 2.57 -7.92 5.05
C ILE A 117 3.10 -8.19 3.64
N GLY A 118 3.50 -7.15 2.89
CA GLY A 118 4.04 -7.30 1.54
C GLY A 118 5.27 -8.21 1.49
N GLY A 119 6.22 -8.04 2.40
CA GLY A 119 7.42 -8.88 2.46
C GLY A 119 7.16 -10.31 2.93
N PHE A 120 6.18 -10.49 3.81
CA PHE A 120 5.92 -11.80 4.40
C PHE A 120 5.09 -12.73 3.51
N LEU A 121 4.17 -12.18 2.70
CA LEU A 121 3.27 -13.00 1.89
C LEU A 121 4.00 -13.92 0.93
N HIS A 122 4.98 -13.42 0.19
CA HIS A 122 5.75 -14.26 -0.74
C HIS A 122 6.91 -15.05 -0.07
N THR A 123 7.06 -14.92 1.25
CA THR A 123 7.90 -15.80 2.07
C THR A 123 7.16 -17.08 2.48
N LEU A 124 5.83 -17.01 2.63
CA LEU A 124 5.01 -18.15 3.07
C LEU A 124 5.13 -19.42 2.21
N PRO A 125 5.25 -19.36 0.87
CA PRO A 125 5.48 -20.54 0.04
C PRO A 125 6.64 -21.40 0.48
N PHE A 126 7.69 -20.83 1.08
CA PHE A 126 8.86 -21.52 1.55
C PHE A 126 8.67 -22.35 2.83
N LEU A 127 7.47 -22.39 3.38
CA LEU A 127 7.04 -23.43 4.34
C LEU A 127 6.90 -24.80 3.68
N ILE A 128 6.83 -24.85 2.34
CA ILE A 128 6.84 -26.10 1.56
C ILE A 128 8.29 -26.56 1.42
N ALA A 129 8.56 -27.82 1.80
CA ALA A 129 9.93 -28.37 1.78
C ALA A 129 10.57 -28.39 0.40
N ASN A 130 9.79 -28.56 -0.67
CA ASN A 130 10.30 -28.57 -2.04
C ASN A 130 10.50 -27.13 -2.56
N VAL A 131 11.74 -26.70 -2.64
CA VAL A 131 12.15 -25.35 -3.08
C VAL A 131 11.58 -24.97 -4.46
N ARG A 132 11.55 -25.90 -5.43
CA ARG A 132 11.04 -25.61 -6.77
C ARG A 132 9.53 -25.28 -6.73
N THR A 133 8.78 -26.04 -5.96
CA THR A 133 7.35 -25.78 -5.75
C THR A 133 7.14 -24.46 -4.99
N ALA A 134 7.94 -24.21 -3.96
CA ALA A 134 7.91 -22.96 -3.20
C ALA A 134 8.21 -21.74 -4.08
N LEU A 135 9.23 -21.80 -4.92
CA LEU A 135 9.58 -20.75 -5.88
C LEU A 135 8.44 -20.45 -6.86
N ASN A 136 7.82 -21.48 -7.45
CA ASN A 136 6.71 -21.27 -8.38
C ASN A 136 5.51 -20.57 -7.71
N LEU A 137 5.20 -20.93 -6.46
CA LEU A 137 4.15 -20.27 -5.68
C LEU A 137 4.57 -18.86 -5.27
N ALA A 138 5.84 -18.64 -4.91
CA ALA A 138 6.34 -17.31 -4.59
C ALA A 138 6.23 -16.36 -5.80
N TYR A 139 6.55 -16.82 -7.01
CA TYR A 139 6.36 -16.04 -8.25
C TYR A 139 4.88 -15.67 -8.47
N LEU A 140 3.96 -16.62 -8.20
CA LEU A 140 2.52 -16.36 -8.31
C LEU A 140 2.07 -15.31 -7.30
N VAL A 141 2.50 -15.42 -6.03
CA VAL A 141 2.17 -14.46 -4.97
C VAL A 141 2.68 -13.08 -5.31
N VAL A 142 3.96 -12.97 -5.72
CA VAL A 142 4.55 -11.69 -6.16
C VAL A 142 3.75 -11.10 -7.33
N GLY A 143 3.40 -11.90 -8.32
CA GLY A 143 2.59 -11.44 -9.46
C GLY A 143 1.25 -10.87 -9.03
N ILE A 144 0.56 -11.52 -8.09
CA ILE A 144 -0.71 -11.03 -7.51
C ILE A 144 -0.49 -9.73 -6.75
N GLU A 145 0.55 -9.63 -5.92
CA GLU A 145 0.88 -8.41 -5.17
C GLU A 145 1.14 -7.22 -6.12
N LEU A 146 1.92 -7.43 -7.19
CA LEU A 146 2.19 -6.38 -8.17
C LEU A 146 0.91 -5.89 -8.87
N ILE A 147 -0.03 -6.78 -9.17
CA ILE A 147 -1.34 -6.43 -9.74
C ILE A 147 -2.18 -5.63 -8.73
N VAL A 148 -2.22 -6.07 -7.47
CA VAL A 148 -2.96 -5.39 -6.40
C VAL A 148 -2.39 -3.98 -6.17
N ILE A 149 -1.07 -3.83 -6.08
CA ILE A 149 -0.38 -2.54 -5.97
C ILE A 149 -0.75 -1.63 -7.14
N SER A 150 -0.67 -2.15 -8.37
CA SER A 150 -0.99 -1.40 -9.59
C SER A 150 -2.46 -0.95 -9.61
N TYR A 151 -3.38 -1.81 -9.16
CA TYR A 151 -4.80 -1.48 -9.06
C TYR A 151 -5.08 -0.39 -8.01
N ILE A 152 -4.46 -0.47 -6.82
CA ILE A 152 -4.59 0.57 -5.79
C ILE A 152 -4.05 1.90 -6.30
N ARG A 153 -2.90 1.92 -6.98
CA ARG A 153 -2.36 3.12 -7.60
C ARG A 153 -3.30 3.70 -8.66
N TYR A 154 -3.82 2.88 -9.53
CA TYR A 154 -4.80 3.30 -10.52
C TYR A 154 -6.05 3.92 -9.86
N ARG A 155 -6.60 3.26 -8.83
CA ARG A 155 -7.86 3.68 -8.20
C ARG A 155 -7.73 4.96 -7.38
N TYR A 156 -6.62 5.15 -6.67
CA TYR A 156 -6.46 6.24 -5.70
C TYR A 156 -5.46 7.32 -6.10
N MET A 157 -4.48 7.02 -6.96
CA MET A 157 -3.40 7.97 -7.33
C MET A 157 -3.60 8.61 -8.71
N LYS A 158 -4.74 8.36 -9.37
CA LYS A 158 -5.06 8.90 -10.71
C LYS A 158 -4.00 8.60 -11.77
N THR A 159 -3.24 7.52 -11.61
CA THR A 159 -2.25 7.04 -12.60
C THR A 159 -2.92 6.05 -13.55
N SER A 160 -2.44 5.94 -14.80
CA SER A 160 -2.97 4.89 -15.68
C SER A 160 -2.55 3.51 -15.16
N PHE A 161 -3.45 2.52 -15.29
CA PHE A 161 -3.16 1.15 -14.84
C PHE A 161 -1.93 0.56 -15.54
N ALA A 162 -1.83 0.74 -16.87
CA ALA A 162 -0.71 0.25 -17.66
C ALA A 162 0.64 0.86 -17.21
N LEU A 163 0.68 2.18 -16.94
CA LEU A 163 1.89 2.84 -16.44
C LEU A 163 2.25 2.35 -15.03
N SER A 164 1.26 2.14 -14.17
CA SER A 164 1.48 1.59 -12.82
C SER A 164 2.03 0.18 -12.90
N CYS A 165 1.47 -0.69 -13.73
CA CYS A 165 1.99 -2.04 -13.94
C CYS A 165 3.44 -2.01 -14.46
N LEU A 166 3.71 -1.17 -15.49
CA LEU A 166 5.07 -1.06 -16.05
C LEU A 166 6.09 -0.65 -14.98
N GLN A 167 5.79 0.39 -14.19
CA GLN A 167 6.71 0.88 -13.17
C GLN A 167 6.97 -0.15 -12.07
N VAL A 168 5.94 -0.85 -11.61
CA VAL A 168 6.04 -1.84 -10.55
C VAL A 168 6.77 -3.09 -11.05
N ILE A 169 6.47 -3.55 -12.29
CA ILE A 169 7.15 -4.69 -12.92
C ILE A 169 8.63 -4.38 -13.15
N VAL A 170 8.96 -3.20 -13.66
CA VAL A 170 10.36 -2.81 -13.86
C VAL A 170 11.11 -2.75 -12.53
N GLY A 171 10.54 -2.11 -11.50
CA GLY A 171 11.16 -2.03 -10.18
C GLY A 171 11.35 -3.40 -9.54
N GLY A 172 10.31 -4.22 -9.49
CA GLY A 172 10.36 -5.58 -8.95
C GLY A 172 11.29 -6.49 -9.77
N GLY A 173 11.28 -6.36 -11.10
CA GLY A 173 12.16 -7.11 -12.00
C GLY A 173 13.64 -6.81 -11.80
N LEU A 174 14.01 -5.55 -11.56
CA LEU A 174 15.39 -5.15 -11.26
C LEU A 174 15.87 -5.76 -9.93
N VAL A 175 15.06 -5.71 -8.90
CA VAL A 175 15.42 -6.27 -7.59
C VAL A 175 15.46 -7.80 -7.64
N PHE A 176 14.51 -8.43 -8.35
CA PHE A 176 14.53 -9.86 -8.59
C PHE A 176 15.82 -10.29 -9.33
N ALA A 177 16.17 -9.59 -10.43
CA ALA A 177 17.39 -9.88 -11.17
C ALA A 177 18.65 -9.74 -10.30
N ALA A 178 18.72 -8.70 -9.45
CA ALA A 178 19.80 -8.53 -8.49
C ALA A 178 19.87 -9.72 -7.52
N GLY A 179 18.74 -10.18 -6.98
CA GLY A 179 18.67 -11.36 -6.10
C GLY A 179 19.19 -12.64 -6.80
N VAL A 180 18.76 -12.88 -8.03
CA VAL A 180 19.21 -14.04 -8.80
C VAL A 180 20.72 -13.98 -9.08
N LEU A 181 21.25 -12.84 -9.51
CA LEU A 181 22.68 -12.66 -9.80
C LEU A 181 23.55 -12.88 -8.55
N ILE A 182 23.11 -12.34 -7.41
CA ILE A 182 23.81 -12.53 -6.12
C ILE A 182 23.74 -14.00 -5.69
N GLY A 183 22.59 -14.65 -5.85
CA GLY A 183 22.40 -16.04 -5.40
C GLY A 183 23.12 -17.08 -6.27
N GLN A 184 23.55 -16.72 -7.49
CA GLN A 184 24.26 -17.59 -8.40
C GLN A 184 25.79 -17.35 -8.41
N SER A 185 26.28 -16.32 -7.71
CA SER A 185 27.70 -16.01 -7.58
C SER A 185 28.40 -16.91 -6.55
#